data_32f12cb7169d2a0a2bc8ac1df7d1fbaa
#
_entry.id   32f12cb7169d2a0a2bc8ac1df7d1fbaa
#
_cell.length_a   1.000
_cell.length_b   1.000
_cell.length_c   1.000
_cell.angle_alpha   90.00
_cell.angle_beta   90.00
_cell.angle_gamma   90.00
#
_symmetry.space_group_name_H-M   'P 1'
#
loop_
_entity.id
_entity.type
_entity.pdbx_description
1 polymer ?
#
loop_
_entity_poly.entity_id
_entity_poly.type
_entity_poly.pdbx_seq_one_letter_code
_entity_poly.pdbx_strand_id
1 'polypeptide(L)'
;MEMLSLENELKNNSYPGRGIIIGKTPDGKHAVTAYFIMGRSENSRNRVFVEDGEGIRTEAFDPSKLVDPSLIIYAPVRVLGNKTIVTNGDQTDTIYELMDKQQTFEQALRTREFEPDAPNYTPRISGIMHIEDGTYNYAMSILKSNNGNPEACNRYTFAYNNPVNGEGHFIHTYKCDGNPLPSFEGEPKL
;
A
#
# COMPACT_ATOMS: atom_id res chain seq x y z
N MET A 1 -8.88 -12.86 -15.15
CA MET A 1 -9.31 -11.69 -14.35
C MET A 1 -9.94 -10.71 -15.31
N GLU A 2 -11.02 -10.05 -14.94
CA GLU A 2 -11.65 -9.02 -15.77
C GLU A 2 -10.88 -7.72 -15.61
N MET A 3 -10.58 -7.04 -16.73
CA MET A 3 -9.95 -5.72 -16.70
C MET A 3 -10.99 -4.68 -16.29
N LEU A 4 -10.69 -3.92 -15.27
CA LEU A 4 -11.58 -2.93 -14.67
C LEU A 4 -11.12 -1.51 -15.00
N SER A 5 -12.03 -0.56 -14.98
CA SER A 5 -11.70 0.85 -15.05
C SER A 5 -11.42 1.37 -13.63
N LEU A 6 -10.19 1.80 -13.36
CA LEU A 6 -9.84 2.40 -12.07
C LEU A 6 -10.76 3.57 -11.68
N GLU A 7 -11.16 4.38 -12.67
CA GLU A 7 -12.10 5.47 -12.45
C GLU A 7 -13.46 4.96 -11.93
N ASN A 8 -14.00 3.89 -12.53
CA ASN A 8 -15.26 3.31 -12.09
C ASN A 8 -15.14 2.64 -10.73
N GLU A 9 -14.01 1.94 -10.46
CA GLU A 9 -13.75 1.34 -9.16
C GLU A 9 -13.73 2.38 -8.04
N LEU A 10 -13.06 3.51 -8.25
CA LEU A 10 -13.00 4.59 -7.27
C LEU A 10 -14.32 5.34 -7.13
N LYS A 11 -15.07 5.57 -8.22
CA LYS A 11 -16.40 6.20 -8.16
C LYS A 11 -17.44 5.35 -7.42
N ASN A 12 -17.35 4.03 -7.56
CA ASN A 12 -18.33 3.11 -7.00
C ASN A 12 -17.97 2.62 -5.57
N ASN A 13 -16.76 2.90 -5.10
CA ASN A 13 -16.34 2.56 -3.75
C ASN A 13 -16.44 3.80 -2.84
N SER A 14 -17.39 3.79 -1.91
CA SER A 14 -17.63 4.90 -0.99
C SER A 14 -16.45 5.18 -0.05
N TYR A 15 -15.63 4.16 0.27
CA TYR A 15 -14.47 4.30 1.12
C TYR A 15 -13.42 3.20 0.89
N PRO A 16 -12.53 3.35 -0.10
CA PRO A 16 -11.41 2.42 -0.29
C PRO A 16 -10.32 2.55 0.78
N GLY A 17 -10.27 3.66 1.50
CA GLY A 17 -9.26 3.96 2.52
C GLY A 17 -7.93 4.39 1.90
N ARG A 18 -6.94 3.52 1.91
CA ARG A 18 -5.65 3.71 1.23
C ARG A 18 -5.58 2.76 0.05
N GLY A 19 -4.98 3.21 -1.03
CA GLY A 19 -4.85 2.40 -2.23
C GLY A 19 -3.48 2.49 -2.86
N ILE A 20 -3.01 1.35 -3.37
CA ILE A 20 -1.76 1.21 -4.14
C ILE A 20 -2.12 0.68 -5.52
N ILE A 21 -1.63 1.35 -6.55
CA ILE A 21 -1.67 0.88 -7.93
C ILE A 21 -0.24 0.65 -8.39
N ILE A 22 0.04 -0.49 -9.00
CA ILE A 22 1.32 -0.77 -9.67
C ILE A 22 1.05 -1.32 -11.05
N GLY A 23 1.76 -0.81 -12.04
CA GLY A 23 1.56 -1.21 -13.43
C GLY A 23 2.61 -0.66 -14.37
N LYS A 24 2.30 -0.72 -15.66
CA LYS A 24 3.17 -0.31 -16.75
C LYS A 24 2.43 0.61 -17.71
N THR A 25 3.11 1.66 -18.18
CA THR A 25 2.52 2.59 -19.16
C THR A 25 2.17 1.88 -20.48
N PRO A 26 1.19 2.42 -21.26
CA PRO A 26 0.81 1.83 -22.55
C PRO A 26 1.95 1.71 -23.56
N ASP A 27 2.90 2.64 -23.53
CA ASP A 27 4.09 2.60 -24.39
C ASP A 27 5.18 1.64 -23.88
N GLY A 28 4.97 1.04 -22.71
CA GLY A 28 5.88 0.09 -22.06
C GLY A 28 7.18 0.67 -21.51
N LYS A 29 7.33 2.01 -21.52
CA LYS A 29 8.60 2.66 -21.16
C LYS A 29 8.76 2.93 -19.66
N HIS A 30 7.66 2.99 -18.92
CA HIS A 30 7.69 3.33 -17.50
C HIS A 30 6.98 2.28 -16.66
N ALA A 31 7.64 1.87 -15.58
CA ALA A 31 7.00 1.23 -14.43
C ALA A 31 6.35 2.36 -13.59
N VAL A 32 5.13 2.14 -13.14
CA VAL A 32 4.36 3.17 -12.44
C VAL A 32 3.84 2.62 -11.12
N THR A 33 3.99 3.39 -10.07
CA THR A 33 3.21 3.19 -8.84
C THR A 33 2.50 4.48 -8.46
N ALA A 34 1.28 4.33 -7.95
CA ALA A 34 0.52 5.43 -7.34
C ALA A 34 0.02 4.99 -5.98
N TYR A 35 0.06 5.91 -5.04
CA TYR A 35 -0.47 5.72 -3.69
C TYR A 35 -1.38 6.90 -3.32
N PHE A 36 -2.54 6.59 -2.75
CA PHE A 36 -3.44 7.61 -2.23
C PHE A 36 -3.93 7.28 -0.83
N ILE A 37 -4.35 8.32 -0.13
CA ILE A 37 -4.92 8.25 1.22
C ILE A 37 -6.29 8.93 1.23
N MET A 38 -7.29 8.20 1.72
CA MET A 38 -8.61 8.72 2.05
C MET A 38 -8.85 8.54 3.55
N GLY A 39 -8.70 9.61 4.33
CA GLY A 39 -8.90 9.58 5.78
C GLY A 39 -10.32 9.97 6.18
N ARG A 40 -10.89 9.34 7.22
CA ARG A 40 -12.19 9.72 7.81
C ARG A 40 -12.04 10.72 8.96
N SER A 41 -11.10 10.48 9.86
CA SER A 41 -10.87 11.37 11.00
C SER A 41 -10.12 12.64 10.62
N GLU A 42 -10.26 13.68 11.41
CA GLU A 42 -9.51 14.94 11.25
C GLU A 42 -8.00 14.68 11.31
N ASN A 43 -7.53 13.89 12.28
CA ASN A 43 -6.13 13.50 12.41
C ASN A 43 -5.64 12.75 11.16
N SER A 44 -6.41 11.80 10.65
CA SER A 44 -6.04 11.05 9.43
C SER A 44 -5.98 11.92 8.18
N ARG A 45 -6.76 13.01 8.09
CA ARG A 45 -6.74 13.95 6.96
C ARG A 45 -5.69 15.04 7.08
N ASN A 46 -5.10 15.22 8.28
CA ASN A 46 -4.12 16.26 8.56
C ASN A 46 -2.72 15.85 8.09
N ARG A 47 -2.54 15.54 6.80
CA ARG A 47 -1.24 15.18 6.23
C ARG A 47 -1.12 15.53 4.76
N VAL A 48 0.12 15.73 4.33
CA VAL A 48 0.53 15.95 2.95
C VAL A 48 1.67 15.01 2.60
N PHE A 49 1.88 14.79 1.31
CA PHE A 49 3.06 14.11 0.80
C PHE A 49 4.15 15.15 0.52
N VAL A 50 5.37 14.82 0.92
CA VAL A 50 6.57 15.60 0.60
C VAL A 50 7.66 14.69 0.04
N GLU A 51 8.49 15.22 -0.83
CA GLU A 51 9.66 14.52 -1.35
C GLU A 51 10.66 14.23 -0.22
N ASP A 52 11.26 13.05 -0.24
CA ASP A 52 12.30 12.62 0.70
C ASP A 52 13.36 11.80 -0.06
N GLY A 53 14.35 12.52 -0.61
CA GLY A 53 15.32 11.94 -1.52
C GLY A 53 14.65 11.35 -2.77
N GLU A 54 14.87 10.06 -3.04
CA GLU A 54 14.19 9.33 -4.13
C GLU A 54 12.80 8.81 -3.72
N GLY A 55 12.42 9.01 -2.46
CA GLY A 55 11.16 8.53 -1.88
C GLY A 55 10.18 9.65 -1.57
N ILE A 56 9.17 9.29 -0.79
CA ILE A 56 8.11 10.19 -0.34
C ILE A 56 7.86 9.90 1.14
N ARG A 57 7.63 10.96 1.93
CA ARG A 57 7.14 10.85 3.31
C ARG A 57 5.87 11.65 3.51
N THR A 58 5.13 11.34 4.56
CA THR A 58 4.02 12.17 5.01
C THR A 58 4.49 13.18 6.05
N GLU A 59 3.87 14.35 6.03
CA GLU A 59 4.00 15.37 7.08
C GLU A 59 2.61 15.85 7.52
N ALA A 60 2.52 16.41 8.73
CA ALA A 60 1.30 17.06 9.15
C ALA A 60 1.06 18.32 8.27
N PHE A 61 -0.16 18.45 7.73
CA PHE A 61 -0.57 19.67 7.02
C PHE A 61 -0.61 20.86 7.99
N ASP A 62 -1.16 20.66 9.18
CA ASP A 62 -1.16 21.62 10.28
C ASP A 62 -0.53 20.94 11.52
N PRO A 63 0.75 21.22 11.83
CA PRO A 63 1.44 20.63 12.97
C PRO A 63 0.76 20.89 14.33
N SER A 64 0.03 22.01 14.46
CA SER A 64 -0.67 22.36 15.71
C SER A 64 -1.85 21.42 16.00
N LYS A 65 -2.36 20.71 14.99
CA LYS A 65 -3.46 19.74 15.09
C LYS A 65 -3.00 18.29 15.13
N LEU A 66 -1.70 18.05 15.15
CA LEU A 66 -1.17 16.68 15.19
C LEU A 66 -1.34 16.12 16.60
N VAL A 67 -2.25 15.15 16.75
CA VAL A 67 -2.55 14.51 18.04
C VAL A 67 -1.66 13.28 18.25
N ASP A 68 -1.64 12.36 17.30
CA ASP A 68 -0.84 11.14 17.36
C ASP A 68 -0.20 10.88 15.98
N PRO A 69 1.13 10.97 15.86
CA PRO A 69 1.83 10.73 14.63
C PRO A 69 1.97 9.25 14.25
N SER A 70 1.80 8.32 15.19
CA SER A 70 2.27 6.92 15.05
C SER A 70 1.70 6.16 13.85
N LEU A 71 0.46 6.44 13.45
CA LEU A 71 -0.20 5.78 12.31
C LEU A 71 -0.38 6.68 11.09
N ILE A 72 0.09 7.93 11.15
CA ILE A 72 -0.13 8.89 10.06
C ILE A 72 1.15 9.50 9.49
N ILE A 73 2.25 9.51 10.24
CA ILE A 73 3.55 10.01 9.80
C ILE A 73 4.48 8.83 9.53
N TYR A 74 4.81 8.61 8.27
CA TYR A 74 5.66 7.52 7.77
C TYR A 74 6.16 7.85 6.35
N ALA A 75 7.08 7.06 5.83
CA ALA A 75 7.49 7.13 4.44
C ALA A 75 6.67 6.13 3.60
N PRO A 76 5.64 6.55 2.84
CA PRO A 76 4.88 5.63 2.00
C PRO A 76 5.69 5.07 0.84
N VAL A 77 6.74 5.75 0.39
CA VAL A 77 7.60 5.29 -0.71
C VAL A 77 9.07 5.40 -0.31
N ARG A 78 9.81 4.30 -0.46
CA ARG A 78 11.28 4.26 -0.35
C ARG A 78 11.89 3.49 -1.51
N VAL A 79 13.07 3.91 -1.93
CA VAL A 79 13.84 3.28 -3.01
C VAL A 79 15.07 2.59 -2.41
N LEU A 80 15.29 1.32 -2.78
CA LEU A 80 16.44 0.51 -2.40
C LEU A 80 17.10 -0.06 -3.67
N GLY A 81 18.09 0.63 -4.20
CA GLY A 81 18.73 0.27 -5.47
C GLY A 81 17.70 0.24 -6.61
N ASN A 82 17.50 -0.90 -7.24
CA ASN A 82 16.53 -1.11 -8.32
C ASN A 82 15.10 -1.46 -7.85
N LYS A 83 14.82 -1.27 -6.56
CA LYS A 83 13.52 -1.62 -5.96
C LYS A 83 12.83 -0.38 -5.45
N THR A 84 11.54 -0.23 -5.79
CA THR A 84 10.67 0.79 -5.22
C THR A 84 9.65 0.11 -4.31
N ILE A 85 9.65 0.49 -3.04
CA ILE A 85 8.75 -0.02 -2.00
C ILE A 85 7.66 1.01 -1.77
N VAL A 86 6.39 0.60 -1.76
CA VAL A 86 5.23 1.46 -1.50
C VAL A 86 4.30 0.81 -0.49
N THR A 87 3.89 1.53 0.55
CA THR A 87 2.98 1.00 1.59
C THR A 87 2.07 2.07 2.17
N ASN A 88 1.09 1.64 2.97
CA ASN A 88 0.18 2.54 3.69
C ASN A 88 0.58 2.81 5.14
N GLY A 89 1.81 2.51 5.55
CA GLY A 89 2.24 2.71 6.93
C GLY A 89 3.75 2.54 7.13
N ASP A 90 4.17 2.48 8.39
CA ASP A 90 5.56 2.36 8.81
C ASP A 90 6.24 1.03 8.43
N GLN A 91 5.50 0.06 7.93
CA GLN A 91 6.08 -1.17 7.39
C GLN A 91 6.98 -0.92 6.17
N THR A 92 6.94 0.25 5.53
CA THR A 92 7.89 0.63 4.49
C THR A 92 9.32 0.54 5.02
N ASP A 93 9.57 1.10 6.20
CA ASP A 93 10.88 1.07 6.83
C ASP A 93 11.30 -0.35 7.19
N THR A 94 10.37 -1.16 7.73
CA THR A 94 10.63 -2.58 8.00
C THR A 94 11.05 -3.34 6.75
N ILE A 95 10.34 -3.16 5.63
CA ILE A 95 10.67 -3.82 4.36
C ILE A 95 12.05 -3.33 3.88
N TYR A 96 12.26 -2.02 3.85
CA TYR A 96 13.53 -1.42 3.42
C TYR A 96 14.72 -1.97 4.20
N GLU A 97 14.66 -1.89 5.55
CA GLU A 97 15.77 -2.30 6.42
C GLU A 97 16.07 -3.79 6.37
N LEU A 98 15.05 -4.64 6.28
CA LEU A 98 15.24 -6.08 6.23
C LEU A 98 15.70 -6.54 4.84
N MET A 99 15.24 -5.90 3.77
CA MET A 99 15.74 -6.18 2.42
C MET A 99 17.16 -5.68 2.22
N ASP A 100 17.57 -4.57 2.83
CA ASP A 100 18.97 -4.12 2.86
C ASP A 100 19.88 -5.16 3.55
N LYS A 101 19.34 -5.90 4.51
CA LYS A 101 19.97 -7.06 5.17
C LYS A 101 19.75 -8.40 4.44
N GLN A 102 19.46 -8.35 3.13
CA GLN A 102 19.31 -9.52 2.26
C GLN A 102 18.10 -10.43 2.57
N GLN A 103 17.10 -9.96 3.31
CA GLN A 103 15.84 -10.68 3.46
C GLN A 103 14.92 -10.41 2.27
N THR A 104 13.93 -11.29 2.05
CA THR A 104 12.92 -11.08 1.02
C THR A 104 11.80 -10.16 1.50
N PHE A 105 11.01 -9.63 0.56
CA PHE A 105 9.82 -8.86 0.83
C PHE A 105 8.83 -9.61 1.75
N GLU A 106 8.60 -10.88 1.48
CA GLU A 106 7.71 -11.73 2.27
C GLU A 106 8.28 -12.01 3.67
N GLN A 107 9.60 -12.20 3.80
CA GLN A 107 10.24 -12.38 5.10
C GLN A 107 10.11 -11.13 5.96
N ALA A 108 10.30 -9.96 5.37
CA ALA A 108 10.09 -8.69 6.06
C ALA A 108 8.65 -8.55 6.57
N LEU A 109 7.68 -8.84 5.72
CA LEU A 109 6.25 -8.75 6.08
C LEU A 109 5.79 -9.77 7.12
N ARG A 110 6.49 -10.88 7.31
CA ARG A 110 6.19 -11.85 8.39
C ARG A 110 6.40 -11.26 9.79
N THR A 111 7.20 -10.21 9.91
CA THR A 111 7.44 -9.51 11.18
C THR A 111 6.37 -8.48 11.54
N ARG A 112 5.40 -8.26 10.64
CA ARG A 112 4.35 -7.24 10.78
C ARG A 112 2.96 -7.88 10.76
N GLU A 113 2.00 -7.12 11.27
CA GLU A 113 0.58 -7.44 11.26
C GLU A 113 -0.21 -6.22 10.77
N PHE A 114 -1.53 -6.28 10.77
CA PHE A 114 -2.40 -5.13 10.54
C PHE A 114 -2.20 -4.02 11.61
N GLU A 115 -2.77 -2.84 11.41
CA GLU A 115 -2.67 -1.74 12.37
C GLU A 115 -3.48 -2.06 13.65
N PRO A 116 -2.97 -1.68 14.86
CA PRO A 116 -3.64 -1.97 16.13
C PRO A 116 -4.78 -0.98 16.46
N ASP A 117 -5.51 -0.53 15.45
CA ASP A 117 -6.56 0.50 15.53
C ASP A 117 -7.96 -0.12 15.66
N ALA A 118 -8.23 -0.81 16.77
CA ALA A 118 -9.56 -1.34 17.03
C ALA A 118 -10.68 -0.28 16.85
N PRO A 119 -11.85 -0.65 16.33
CA PRO A 119 -12.28 -1.97 15.89
C PRO A 119 -11.96 -2.31 14.42
N ASN A 120 -11.31 -1.39 13.68
CA ASN A 120 -11.10 -1.55 12.25
C ASN A 120 -9.97 -2.52 11.91
N TYR A 121 -8.91 -2.54 12.75
CA TYR A 121 -7.70 -3.32 12.46
C TYR A 121 -7.25 -3.10 11.02
N THR A 122 -6.98 -1.82 10.69
CA THR A 122 -6.67 -1.37 9.32
C THR A 122 -5.67 -2.28 8.65
N PRO A 123 -5.99 -2.86 7.48
CA PRO A 123 -5.06 -3.70 6.76
C PRO A 123 -3.80 -2.94 6.37
N ARG A 124 -2.64 -3.59 6.49
CA ARG A 124 -1.40 -3.10 5.90
C ARG A 124 -1.29 -3.60 4.48
N ILE A 125 -1.33 -2.69 3.52
CA ILE A 125 -1.09 -2.98 2.12
C ILE A 125 0.31 -2.54 1.74
N SER A 126 0.99 -3.35 0.93
CA SER A 126 2.36 -3.10 0.51
C SER A 126 2.54 -3.50 -0.94
N GLY A 127 3.43 -2.81 -1.64
CA GLY A 127 3.87 -3.15 -2.98
C GLY A 127 5.38 -3.00 -3.10
N ILE A 128 5.97 -3.78 -3.99
CA ILE A 128 7.37 -3.67 -4.37
C ILE A 128 7.51 -3.84 -5.87
N MET A 129 8.22 -2.93 -6.52
CA MET A 129 8.62 -3.01 -7.92
C MET A 129 10.10 -3.37 -8.00
N HIS A 130 10.44 -4.32 -8.87
CA HIS A 130 11.81 -4.64 -9.26
C HIS A 130 12.03 -4.20 -10.70
N ILE A 131 12.95 -3.26 -10.91
CA ILE A 131 13.28 -2.69 -12.21
C ILE A 131 14.73 -3.03 -12.53
N GLU A 132 14.94 -3.99 -13.44
CA GLU A 132 16.25 -4.38 -13.93
C GLU A 132 16.29 -4.23 -15.45
N ASP A 133 17.49 -4.15 -16.02
CA ASP A 133 17.67 -4.00 -17.47
C ASP A 133 16.89 -5.08 -18.24
N GLY A 134 15.88 -4.65 -18.98
CA GLY A 134 15.03 -5.51 -19.80
C GLY A 134 13.98 -6.32 -19.03
N THR A 135 13.90 -6.21 -17.71
CA THR A 135 12.89 -6.89 -16.90
C THR A 135 12.18 -5.95 -15.95
N TYR A 136 10.90 -6.20 -15.74
CA TYR A 136 10.09 -5.52 -14.74
C TYR A 136 9.11 -6.52 -14.13
N ASN A 137 9.12 -6.61 -12.83
CA ASN A 137 8.13 -7.38 -12.07
C ASN A 137 7.75 -6.63 -10.78
N TYR A 138 6.64 -7.01 -10.19
CA TYR A 138 6.22 -6.46 -8.92
C TYR A 138 5.44 -7.48 -8.10
N ALA A 139 5.35 -7.22 -6.81
CA ALA A 139 4.48 -7.95 -5.90
C ALA A 139 3.65 -6.98 -5.06
N MET A 140 2.46 -7.41 -4.69
CA MET A 140 1.56 -6.71 -3.76
C MET A 140 1.20 -7.62 -2.60
N SER A 141 1.01 -7.05 -1.42
CA SER A 141 0.67 -7.81 -0.21
C SER A 141 -0.39 -7.08 0.61
N ILE A 142 -1.17 -7.88 1.35
CA ILE A 142 -2.08 -7.41 2.38
C ILE A 142 -1.92 -8.24 3.64
N LEU A 143 -1.79 -7.56 4.78
CA LEU A 143 -1.85 -8.13 6.13
C LEU A 143 -3.14 -7.63 6.75
N LYS A 144 -4.05 -8.53 7.09
CA LYS A 144 -5.36 -8.17 7.63
C LYS A 144 -5.82 -9.11 8.73
N SER A 145 -6.67 -8.61 9.62
CA SER A 145 -7.30 -9.44 10.65
C SER A 145 -8.19 -10.51 10.01
N ASN A 146 -8.30 -11.65 10.67
CA ASN A 146 -9.29 -12.66 10.28
C ASN A 146 -10.66 -12.27 10.83
N ASN A 147 -11.47 -11.59 10.03
CA ASN A 147 -12.81 -11.11 10.38
C ASN A 147 -12.84 -10.27 11.68
N GLY A 148 -11.87 -9.38 11.87
CA GLY A 148 -11.78 -8.53 13.05
C GLY A 148 -11.22 -9.21 14.30
N ASN A 149 -10.73 -10.44 14.21
CA ASN A 149 -10.05 -11.11 15.32
C ASN A 149 -8.63 -10.53 15.49
N PRO A 150 -8.31 -9.88 16.65
CA PRO A 150 -7.00 -9.29 16.89
C PRO A 150 -5.87 -10.31 17.04
N GLU A 151 -6.19 -11.57 17.34
CA GLU A 151 -5.22 -12.65 17.57
C GLU A 151 -4.81 -13.36 16.26
N ALA A 152 -5.46 -13.03 15.15
CA ALA A 152 -5.28 -13.76 13.88
C ALA A 152 -5.00 -12.82 12.71
N CYS A 153 -3.79 -12.90 12.16
CA CYS A 153 -3.37 -12.15 10.98
C CYS A 153 -3.32 -13.04 9.73
N ASN A 154 -4.13 -12.71 8.74
CA ASN A 154 -4.05 -13.29 7.41
C ASN A 154 -3.03 -12.52 6.56
N ARG A 155 -2.13 -13.24 5.87
CA ARG A 155 -1.06 -12.69 5.04
C ARG A 155 -1.18 -13.21 3.62
N TYR A 156 -1.33 -12.31 2.66
CA TYR A 156 -1.40 -12.65 1.25
C TYR A 156 -0.36 -11.86 0.48
N THR A 157 0.31 -12.53 -0.45
CA THR A 157 1.23 -11.90 -1.40
C THR A 157 0.89 -12.36 -2.81
N PHE A 158 0.82 -11.43 -3.74
CA PHE A 158 0.50 -11.62 -5.14
C PHE A 158 1.69 -11.14 -5.97
N ALA A 159 2.25 -12.00 -6.79
CA ALA A 159 3.42 -11.68 -7.61
C ALA A 159 3.05 -11.66 -9.10
N TYR A 160 3.53 -10.65 -9.81
CA TYR A 160 3.24 -10.38 -11.21
C TYR A 160 4.54 -10.26 -12.00
N ASN A 161 4.78 -11.26 -12.85
CA ASN A 161 5.94 -11.31 -13.72
C ASN A 161 5.55 -10.85 -15.14
N ASN A 162 6.45 -10.07 -15.77
CA ASN A 162 6.25 -9.58 -17.13
C ASN A 162 4.90 -8.87 -17.35
N PRO A 163 4.61 -7.81 -16.58
CA PRO A 163 3.33 -7.11 -16.68
C PRO A 163 3.09 -6.56 -18.09
N VAL A 164 1.83 -6.60 -18.50
CA VAL A 164 1.39 -6.16 -19.84
C VAL A 164 1.42 -4.63 -19.90
N ASN A 165 1.78 -4.10 -21.08
CA ASN A 165 1.77 -2.65 -21.29
C ASN A 165 0.35 -2.08 -21.19
N GLY A 166 0.19 -1.00 -20.44
CA GLY A 166 -1.11 -0.34 -20.20
C GLY A 166 -1.96 -0.98 -19.11
N GLU A 167 -1.45 -2.04 -18.46
CA GLU A 167 -2.15 -2.72 -17.38
C GLU A 167 -1.46 -2.51 -16.03
N GLY A 168 -2.22 -2.68 -14.96
CA GLY A 168 -1.74 -2.64 -13.60
C GLY A 168 -2.72 -3.29 -12.64
N HIS A 169 -2.28 -3.45 -11.38
CA HIS A 169 -3.11 -4.02 -10.33
C HIS A 169 -3.33 -2.99 -9.23
N PHE A 170 -4.54 -3.03 -8.69
CA PHE A 170 -5.00 -2.13 -7.63
C PHE A 170 -5.38 -2.92 -6.38
N ILE A 171 -4.76 -2.58 -5.25
CA ILE A 171 -5.11 -3.07 -3.93
C ILE A 171 -5.46 -1.91 -3.01
N HIS A 172 -6.43 -2.08 -2.13
CA HIS A 172 -6.85 -1.05 -1.18
C HIS A 172 -7.20 -1.65 0.18
N THR A 173 -7.31 -0.80 1.22
CA THR A 173 -7.45 -1.31 2.59
C THR A 173 -8.86 -1.82 2.89
N TYR A 174 -9.91 -1.16 2.40
CA TYR A 174 -11.29 -1.47 2.76
C TYR A 174 -12.17 -1.76 1.55
N LYS A 175 -13.01 -2.76 1.67
CA LYS A 175 -13.98 -3.15 0.64
C LYS A 175 -14.96 -2.02 0.30
N CYS A 176 -15.43 -1.31 1.33
CA CYS A 176 -16.35 -0.18 1.25
C CYS A 176 -16.39 0.55 2.60
N ASP A 177 -17.24 1.56 2.73
CA ASP A 177 -17.54 2.18 4.03
C ASP A 177 -18.28 1.22 4.96
N GLY A 178 -18.15 1.45 6.27
CA GLY A 178 -18.77 0.61 7.30
C GLY A 178 -18.31 0.97 8.73
N ASN A 179 -18.93 0.29 9.70
CA ASN A 179 -18.56 0.40 11.11
C ASN A 179 -18.73 -0.96 11.82
N PRO A 180 -17.65 -1.74 12.09
CA PRO A 180 -16.28 -1.47 11.65
C PRO A 180 -16.11 -1.51 10.12
N LEU A 181 -15.01 -0.96 9.62
CA LEU A 181 -14.69 -0.97 8.19
C LEU A 181 -14.35 -2.39 7.72
N PRO A 182 -15.03 -2.92 6.68
CA PRO A 182 -14.71 -4.24 6.15
C PRO A 182 -13.42 -4.22 5.36
N SER A 183 -12.50 -5.14 5.66
CA SER A 183 -11.23 -5.27 4.94
C SER A 183 -11.43 -5.67 3.48
N PHE A 184 -10.49 -5.25 2.63
CA PHE A 184 -10.39 -5.71 1.24
C PHE A 184 -10.36 -7.24 1.15
N GLU A 185 -11.01 -7.81 0.14
CA GLU A 185 -11.10 -9.24 -0.12
C GLU A 185 -10.72 -9.56 -1.56
N GLY A 186 -10.17 -10.77 -1.74
CA GLY A 186 -9.80 -11.29 -3.05
C GLY A 186 -8.40 -10.87 -3.50
N GLU A 187 -8.16 -10.98 -4.79
CA GLU A 187 -6.92 -10.58 -5.47
C GLU A 187 -6.93 -9.08 -5.75
N PRO A 188 -5.73 -8.44 -5.89
CA PRO A 188 -5.66 -7.09 -6.44
C PRO A 188 -6.39 -7.01 -7.78
N LYS A 189 -7.13 -5.92 -7.99
CA LYS A 189 -7.95 -5.72 -9.19
C LYS A 189 -7.06 -5.34 -10.38
N LEU A 190 -7.32 -5.95 -11.55
CA LEU A 190 -6.63 -5.68 -12.81
C LEU A 190 -7.26 -4.49 -13.52
#